data_22709c666bcdf26bb0a38c9814352172
#
_entry.id   22709c666bcdf26bb0a38c9814352172
#
_cell.length_a   1.000
_cell.length_b   1.000
_cell.length_c   1.000
_cell.angle_alpha   90.00
_cell.angle_beta   90.00
_cell.angle_gamma   90.00
#
_symmetry.space_group_name_H-M   'P 1'
#
loop_
_entity.id
_entity.type
_entity.pdbx_description
1 polymer ?
#
loop_
_entity_poly.entity_id
_entity_poly.type
_entity_poly.pdbx_seq_one_letter_code
_entity_poly.pdbx_strand_id
1 'polypeptide(L)'
;MEKKLIAGILLCALSGVVAACASPDLNGQGKPDTLTAKDLHGFEEQSISSVYFDRAMHYKGSLFRAISLERLVGYYDPQGLSDAILLDCFDDYQGIVSVEDIKKYDLQLATQIELAHGSNRPDWLQPLFIVVPDGVNAPFQERFMTANIRSLRFVKLGEYYAPLEKIAGADKTALSGLNIFKDNCLFCHSLMGIGGNKGGALPEKFNFSRSDELARFESHFKSFHHKDNPDKQNIDQFVSGKSLKSVGYFLGRLSEKK
;
A
#
# COMPACT_ATOMS: atom_id res chain seq x y z
N MET A 1 77.04 42.82 -4.70
CA MET A 1 75.63 43.30 -4.73
C MET A 1 74.87 42.29 -5.58
N GLU A 2 74.35 41.28 -4.95
CA GLU A 2 73.59 40.17 -5.60
C GLU A 2 72.07 40.46 -5.47
N LYS A 3 71.38 40.49 -6.57
CA LYS A 3 69.92 40.56 -6.63
C LYS A 3 69.38 39.16 -6.74
N LYS A 4 68.73 38.63 -5.67
CA LYS A 4 67.97 37.39 -5.68
C LYS A 4 66.62 37.59 -6.36
N LEU A 5 66.41 36.82 -7.43
CA LEU A 5 65.12 36.73 -8.14
C LEU A 5 64.28 35.66 -7.41
N ILE A 6 63.12 36.04 -6.90
CA ILE A 6 62.16 35.08 -6.27
C ILE A 6 61.10 34.76 -7.35
N ALA A 7 61.09 33.54 -7.80
CA ALA A 7 60.06 32.99 -8.66
C ALA A 7 58.83 32.59 -7.85
N GLY A 8 57.70 33.31 -8.06
CA GLY A 8 56.42 32.95 -7.46
C GLY A 8 55.77 31.82 -8.24
N ILE A 9 55.56 30.69 -7.58
CA ILE A 9 54.76 29.60 -8.11
C ILE A 9 53.32 29.91 -7.79
N LEU A 10 52.50 30.14 -8.86
CA LEU A 10 51.06 30.33 -8.79
C LEU A 10 50.40 28.96 -8.71
N LEU A 11 49.94 28.56 -7.53
CA LEU A 11 49.21 27.32 -7.28
C LEU A 11 47.72 27.58 -7.61
N CYS A 12 47.28 27.16 -8.79
CA CYS A 12 45.84 27.09 -9.13
C CYS A 12 45.18 26.00 -8.34
N ALA A 13 44.47 26.34 -7.25
CA ALA A 13 43.55 25.42 -6.57
C ALA A 13 42.30 25.26 -7.41
N LEU A 14 42.11 24.11 -8.03
CA LEU A 14 40.82 23.68 -8.62
C LEU A 14 39.87 23.37 -7.46
N SER A 15 39.00 24.31 -7.15
CA SER A 15 37.88 24.09 -6.24
C SER A 15 36.83 23.25 -6.97
N GLY A 16 36.84 21.93 -6.78
CA GLY A 16 35.75 21.04 -7.16
C GLY A 16 34.52 21.38 -6.30
N VAL A 17 33.56 22.05 -6.88
CA VAL A 17 32.23 22.21 -6.28
C VAL A 17 31.54 20.86 -6.36
N VAL A 18 31.61 20.09 -5.27
CA VAL A 18 30.73 18.95 -5.04
C VAL A 18 29.37 19.57 -4.74
N ALA A 19 28.46 19.52 -5.72
CA ALA A 19 27.05 19.85 -5.47
C ALA A 19 26.52 18.78 -4.49
N ALA A 20 26.55 19.08 -3.20
CA ALA A 20 25.81 18.34 -2.21
C ALA A 20 24.34 18.48 -2.54
N CYS A 21 23.68 17.40 -2.94
CA CYS A 21 22.22 17.34 -2.99
C CYS A 21 21.72 17.66 -1.59
N ALA A 22 21.22 18.86 -1.39
CA ALA A 22 20.64 19.29 -0.12
C ALA A 22 19.40 18.42 0.14
N SER A 23 19.43 17.62 1.18
CA SER A 23 18.23 17.02 1.75
C SER A 23 17.29 18.15 2.16
N PRO A 24 15.98 18.04 1.92
CA PRO A 24 15.05 19.08 2.31
C PRO A 24 15.15 19.33 3.82
N ASP A 25 15.46 20.57 4.20
CA ASP A 25 15.61 20.98 5.58
C ASP A 25 14.22 21.22 6.19
N LEU A 26 13.68 20.17 6.83
CA LEU A 26 12.40 20.23 7.57
C LEU A 26 12.66 20.58 9.06
N ASN A 27 13.51 21.56 9.32
CA ASN A 27 13.72 22.07 10.67
C ASN A 27 12.46 22.81 11.15
N GLY A 28 11.69 22.19 12.05
CA GLY A 28 10.75 22.84 12.94
C GLY A 28 9.27 22.71 12.66
N GLN A 29 8.83 22.04 11.61
CA GLN A 29 7.43 21.62 11.48
C GLN A 29 7.32 20.15 11.84
N GLY A 30 6.39 19.77 12.73
CA GLY A 30 6.09 18.39 13.02
C GLY A 30 5.84 17.64 11.71
N LYS A 31 6.42 16.42 11.59
CA LYS A 31 6.23 15.61 10.39
C LYS A 31 4.73 15.36 10.19
N PRO A 32 4.22 15.46 8.96
CA PRO A 32 2.80 15.26 8.72
C PRO A 32 2.42 13.81 9.04
N ASP A 33 1.30 13.62 9.74
CA ASP A 33 0.75 12.28 10.01
C ASP A 33 0.27 11.58 8.72
N THR A 34 0.08 12.36 7.67
CA THR A 34 -0.39 11.90 6.36
C THR A 34 0.46 12.50 5.27
N LEU A 35 1.08 11.66 4.44
CA LEU A 35 1.88 12.07 3.30
C LEU A 35 1.04 12.07 2.02
N THR A 36 1.29 13.05 1.17
CA THR A 36 0.70 13.17 -0.18
C THR A 36 1.81 13.25 -1.22
N ALA A 37 1.46 13.29 -2.50
CA ALA A 37 2.44 13.46 -3.57
C ALA A 37 3.34 14.72 -3.40
N LYS A 38 2.85 15.75 -2.72
CA LYS A 38 3.62 16.97 -2.46
C LYS A 38 4.79 16.75 -1.50
N ASP A 39 4.63 15.81 -0.57
CA ASP A 39 5.62 15.50 0.46
C ASP A 39 6.74 14.60 -0.07
N LEU A 40 6.60 14.12 -1.31
CA LEU A 40 7.59 13.27 -1.98
C LEU A 40 8.63 14.07 -2.77
N HIS A 41 8.47 15.39 -2.88
CA HIS A 41 9.45 16.24 -3.56
C HIS A 41 10.81 16.19 -2.86
N GLY A 42 11.85 16.00 -3.67
CA GLY A 42 13.24 15.89 -3.17
C GLY A 42 13.70 14.47 -2.85
N PHE A 43 12.81 13.48 -2.88
CA PHE A 43 13.24 12.09 -2.87
C PHE A 43 13.79 11.69 -4.23
N GLU A 44 14.88 10.93 -4.21
CA GLU A 44 15.49 10.38 -5.41
C GLU A 44 14.58 9.31 -6.02
N GLU A 45 14.25 9.49 -7.28
CA GLU A 45 13.50 8.52 -8.07
C GLU A 45 14.45 7.63 -8.88
N GLN A 46 14.14 6.34 -8.92
CA GLN A 46 14.85 5.37 -9.73
C GLN A 46 13.97 4.90 -10.89
N SER A 47 14.59 4.54 -12.01
CA SER A 47 13.90 3.85 -13.09
C SER A 47 13.97 2.36 -12.83
N ILE A 48 12.82 1.71 -12.71
CA ILE A 48 12.69 0.29 -12.42
C ILE A 48 11.73 -0.40 -13.38
N SER A 49 11.87 -1.71 -13.55
CA SER A 49 10.93 -2.60 -14.21
C SER A 49 10.29 -3.57 -13.20
N SER A 50 9.17 -4.19 -13.56
CA SER A 50 8.45 -5.11 -12.70
C SER A 50 7.77 -6.23 -13.49
N VAL A 51 8.42 -7.37 -13.55
CA VAL A 51 7.80 -8.61 -14.07
C VAL A 51 6.61 -9.03 -13.21
N TYR A 52 6.64 -8.72 -11.92
CA TYR A 52 5.51 -8.95 -11.02
C TYR A 52 4.25 -8.20 -11.49
N PHE A 53 4.38 -6.90 -11.76
CA PHE A 53 3.31 -6.06 -12.29
C PHE A 53 2.85 -6.53 -13.67
N ASP A 54 3.79 -6.76 -14.58
CA ASP A 54 3.50 -7.20 -15.93
C ASP A 54 2.70 -8.50 -15.96
N ARG A 55 3.05 -9.47 -15.10
CA ARG A 55 2.31 -10.72 -14.96
C ARG A 55 0.89 -10.48 -14.43
N ALA A 56 0.74 -9.60 -13.44
CA ALA A 56 -0.53 -9.33 -12.82
C ALA A 56 -1.52 -8.61 -13.75
N MET A 57 -0.99 -7.69 -14.56
CA MET A 57 -1.78 -6.83 -15.43
C MET A 57 -1.83 -7.31 -16.88
N HIS A 58 -1.17 -8.45 -17.18
CA HIS A 58 -1.02 -8.96 -18.54
C HIS A 58 -0.32 -7.97 -19.50
N TYR A 59 0.60 -7.16 -18.95
CA TYR A 59 1.48 -6.28 -19.73
C TYR A 59 2.84 -6.91 -19.99
N LYS A 60 3.71 -6.20 -20.71
CA LYS A 60 5.09 -6.58 -20.98
C LYS A 60 5.97 -5.35 -21.07
N GLY A 61 7.07 -5.34 -20.32
CA GLY A 61 8.07 -4.29 -20.40
C GLY A 61 7.63 -2.94 -19.85
N SER A 62 6.77 -2.95 -18.83
CA SER A 62 6.37 -1.74 -18.11
C SER A 62 7.57 -1.13 -17.36
N LEU A 63 7.71 0.18 -17.42
CA LEU A 63 8.74 0.94 -16.73
C LEU A 63 8.12 1.93 -15.74
N PHE A 64 8.83 2.17 -14.65
CA PHE A 64 8.36 3.03 -13.57
C PHE A 64 9.45 4.00 -13.13
N ARG A 65 9.02 5.22 -12.78
CA ARG A 65 9.79 6.09 -11.91
C ARG A 65 9.30 5.84 -10.50
N ALA A 66 10.17 5.51 -9.57
CA ALA A 66 9.75 5.09 -8.24
C ALA A 66 10.72 5.54 -7.14
N ILE A 67 10.17 5.73 -5.95
CA ILE A 67 10.86 6.08 -4.71
C ILE A 67 10.87 4.84 -3.81
N SER A 68 12.00 4.55 -3.17
CA SER A 68 12.08 3.47 -2.18
C SER A 68 11.17 3.77 -0.99
N LEU A 69 10.22 2.86 -0.71
CA LEU A 69 9.38 2.95 0.49
C LEU A 69 10.20 2.80 1.77
N GLU A 70 11.27 2.02 1.77
CA GLU A 70 12.16 1.91 2.93
C GLU A 70 12.82 3.25 3.26
N ARG A 71 13.25 4.02 2.24
CA ARG A 71 13.79 5.37 2.44
C ARG A 71 12.73 6.32 2.96
N LEU A 72 11.48 6.25 2.47
CA LEU A 72 10.37 7.03 2.99
C LEU A 72 10.11 6.71 4.47
N VAL A 73 10.04 5.43 4.84
CA VAL A 73 9.90 5.00 6.23
C VAL A 73 11.03 5.55 7.09
N GLY A 74 12.28 5.37 6.68
CA GLY A 74 13.45 5.85 7.43
C GLY A 74 13.46 7.36 7.62
N TYR A 75 12.93 8.12 6.68
CA TYR A 75 12.87 9.57 6.75
C TYR A 75 11.71 10.08 7.62
N TYR A 76 10.49 9.55 7.45
CA TYR A 76 9.30 10.03 8.13
C TYR A 76 9.08 9.37 9.50
N ASP A 77 9.50 8.13 9.69
CA ASP A 77 9.43 7.40 10.96
C ASP A 77 10.81 6.84 11.39
N PRO A 78 11.81 7.71 11.62
CA PRO A 78 13.17 7.28 11.94
C PRO A 78 13.28 6.57 13.31
N GLN A 79 12.27 6.71 14.17
CA GLN A 79 12.21 6.04 15.47
C GLN A 79 11.55 4.66 15.38
N GLY A 80 10.97 4.29 14.23
CA GLY A 80 10.28 3.03 14.06
C GLY A 80 9.03 2.88 14.93
N LEU A 81 8.28 3.96 15.09
CA LEU A 81 7.06 3.96 15.90
C LEU A 81 5.90 3.25 15.20
N SER A 82 6.00 3.09 13.89
CA SER A 82 4.99 2.45 13.04
C SER A 82 5.51 1.13 12.48
N ASP A 83 4.61 0.18 12.25
CA ASP A 83 4.92 -1.11 11.65
C ASP A 83 4.24 -1.33 10.28
N ALA A 84 3.44 -0.35 9.83
CA ALA A 84 2.80 -0.38 8.53
C ALA A 84 2.50 1.02 7.98
N ILE A 85 2.18 1.05 6.67
CA ILE A 85 1.65 2.21 5.97
C ILE A 85 0.27 1.87 5.43
N LEU A 86 -0.74 2.67 5.78
CA LEU A 86 -2.04 2.69 5.10
C LEU A 86 -1.94 3.52 3.84
N LEU A 87 -2.58 3.04 2.78
CA LEU A 87 -2.57 3.63 1.45
C LEU A 87 -4.02 4.01 1.10
N ASP A 88 -4.39 5.26 1.38
CA ASP A 88 -5.73 5.75 1.07
C ASP A 88 -5.80 6.15 -0.40
N CYS A 89 -6.71 5.56 -1.16
CA CYS A 89 -6.85 5.79 -2.60
C CYS A 89 -7.95 6.81 -2.94
N PHE A 90 -7.90 7.36 -4.15
CA PHE A 90 -8.91 8.32 -4.63
C PHE A 90 -10.28 7.71 -4.87
N ASP A 91 -10.35 6.39 -5.04
CA ASP A 91 -11.57 5.62 -5.30
C ASP A 91 -12.12 4.91 -4.04
N ASP A 92 -11.75 5.41 -2.86
CA ASP A 92 -12.13 4.87 -1.55
C ASP A 92 -11.64 3.43 -1.26
N TYR A 93 -10.73 2.89 -2.06
CA TYR A 93 -9.94 1.72 -1.72
C TYR A 93 -8.89 2.11 -0.66
N GLN A 94 -8.60 1.20 0.28
CA GLN A 94 -7.52 1.39 1.25
C GLN A 94 -6.59 0.19 1.25
N GLY A 95 -5.40 0.36 0.71
CA GLY A 95 -4.33 -0.64 0.82
C GLY A 95 -3.59 -0.56 2.15
N ILE A 96 -2.81 -1.59 2.44
CA ILE A 96 -1.93 -1.64 3.60
C ILE A 96 -0.68 -2.44 3.26
N VAL A 97 0.49 -1.91 3.63
CA VAL A 97 1.78 -2.62 3.51
C VAL A 97 2.52 -2.53 4.84
N SER A 98 3.05 -3.66 5.31
CA SER A 98 3.86 -3.69 6.53
C SER A 98 5.27 -3.17 6.25
N VAL A 99 5.92 -2.60 7.26
CA VAL A 99 7.33 -2.20 7.17
C VAL A 99 8.24 -3.43 6.95
N GLU A 100 7.83 -4.60 7.46
CA GLU A 100 8.50 -5.88 7.21
C GLU A 100 8.44 -6.25 5.72
N ASP A 101 7.26 -6.19 5.09
CA ASP A 101 7.10 -6.48 3.65
C ASP A 101 7.83 -5.46 2.78
N ILE A 102 7.81 -4.17 3.16
CA ILE A 102 8.56 -3.11 2.47
C ILE A 102 10.04 -3.47 2.38
N LYS A 103 10.65 -3.84 3.49
CA LYS A 103 12.06 -4.22 3.54
C LYS A 103 12.35 -5.55 2.86
N LYS A 104 11.50 -6.55 3.10
CA LYS A 104 11.69 -7.91 2.59
C LYS A 104 11.56 -8.00 1.08
N TYR A 105 10.67 -7.23 0.49
CA TYR A 105 10.36 -7.27 -0.93
C TYR A 105 10.78 -5.99 -1.66
N ASP A 106 11.59 -5.15 -1.01
CA ASP A 106 12.08 -3.88 -1.59
C ASP A 106 10.96 -3.08 -2.27
N LEU A 107 9.79 -2.97 -1.60
CA LEU A 107 8.63 -2.33 -2.21
C LEU A 107 8.91 -0.87 -2.54
N GLN A 108 8.51 -0.47 -3.73
CA GLN A 108 8.72 0.88 -4.24
C GLN A 108 7.38 1.61 -4.41
N LEU A 109 7.40 2.92 -4.29
CA LEU A 109 6.26 3.79 -4.58
C LEU A 109 6.47 4.44 -5.96
N ALA A 110 5.75 3.96 -6.96
CA ALA A 110 5.82 4.49 -8.31
C ALA A 110 5.11 5.84 -8.40
N THR A 111 5.82 6.83 -8.92
CA THR A 111 5.35 8.19 -9.21
C THR A 111 4.94 8.35 -10.66
N GLN A 112 5.47 7.50 -11.56
CA GLN A 112 5.13 7.47 -12.97
C GLN A 112 5.11 6.04 -13.48
N ILE A 113 4.28 5.79 -14.48
CA ILE A 113 4.21 4.52 -15.21
C ILE A 113 4.29 4.78 -16.70
N GLU A 114 5.13 4.02 -17.37
CA GLU A 114 5.22 3.93 -18.83
C GLU A 114 4.90 2.49 -19.24
N LEU A 115 3.77 2.30 -19.91
CA LEU A 115 3.38 1.01 -20.47
C LEU A 115 3.95 0.85 -21.87
N ALA A 116 4.21 -0.40 -22.27
CA ALA A 116 4.63 -0.70 -23.64
C ALA A 116 3.62 -0.13 -24.67
N HIS A 117 4.13 0.31 -25.79
CA HIS A 117 3.33 0.93 -26.85
C HIS A 117 2.15 0.04 -27.25
N GLY A 118 0.96 0.63 -27.33
CA GLY A 118 -0.27 -0.07 -27.67
C GLY A 118 -1.00 -0.75 -26.48
N SER A 119 -0.44 -0.69 -25.27
CA SER A 119 -1.11 -1.17 -24.07
C SER A 119 -2.23 -0.21 -23.66
N ASN A 120 -3.40 -0.76 -23.31
CA ASN A 120 -4.49 0.03 -22.76
C ASN A 120 -4.30 0.19 -21.25
N ARG A 121 -4.27 1.43 -20.77
CA ARG A 121 -4.15 1.76 -19.35
C ARG A 121 -5.54 2.00 -18.77
N PRO A 122 -6.01 1.19 -17.81
CA PRO A 122 -7.28 1.45 -17.15
C PRO A 122 -7.23 2.73 -16.30
N ASP A 123 -8.36 3.42 -16.19
CA ASP A 123 -8.46 4.71 -15.49
C ASP A 123 -8.03 4.66 -14.02
N TRP A 124 -8.27 3.53 -13.34
CA TRP A 124 -7.87 3.32 -11.95
C TRP A 124 -6.36 3.12 -11.77
N LEU A 125 -5.62 2.76 -12.81
CA LEU A 125 -4.17 2.55 -12.74
C LEU A 125 -3.44 3.90 -12.81
N GLN A 126 -3.52 4.68 -11.77
CA GLN A 126 -2.86 5.98 -11.65
C GLN A 126 -1.77 5.97 -10.58
N PRO A 127 -0.69 6.70 -10.75
CA PRO A 127 0.21 7.02 -9.65
C PRO A 127 -0.51 7.85 -8.55
N LEU A 128 -0.12 7.73 -7.29
CA LEU A 128 0.96 6.84 -6.81
C LEU A 128 0.48 5.37 -6.77
N PHE A 129 1.39 4.43 -6.89
CA PHE A 129 1.06 3.02 -6.66
C PHE A 129 2.26 2.19 -6.18
N ILE A 130 1.96 1.04 -5.53
CA ILE A 130 2.98 0.12 -5.03
C ILE A 130 3.47 -0.76 -6.17
N VAL A 131 4.78 -0.95 -6.25
CA VAL A 131 5.40 -1.84 -7.24
C VAL A 131 6.48 -2.70 -6.58
N VAL A 132 6.52 -3.97 -6.97
CA VAL A 132 7.58 -4.92 -6.63
C VAL A 132 8.63 -4.85 -7.74
N PRO A 133 9.88 -4.46 -7.46
CA PRO A 133 10.92 -4.39 -8.48
C PRO A 133 11.33 -5.77 -8.98
N ASP A 134 11.99 -5.82 -10.12
CA ASP A 134 12.58 -7.05 -10.64
C ASP A 134 13.67 -7.60 -9.72
N GLY A 135 13.87 -8.92 -9.78
CA GLY A 135 14.84 -9.62 -8.93
C GLY A 135 14.33 -9.98 -7.55
N VAL A 136 13.13 -9.56 -7.18
CA VAL A 136 12.50 -9.87 -5.89
C VAL A 136 11.42 -10.92 -6.05
N ASN A 137 11.46 -11.97 -5.23
CA ASN A 137 10.44 -13.04 -5.22
C ASN A 137 9.38 -12.75 -4.16
N ALA A 138 8.48 -11.82 -4.44
CA ALA A 138 7.32 -11.54 -3.60
C ALA A 138 6.16 -12.50 -3.89
N PRO A 139 5.36 -12.91 -2.87
CA PRO A 139 4.13 -13.66 -3.09
C PRO A 139 3.14 -12.81 -3.88
N PHE A 140 2.32 -13.46 -4.71
CA PHE A 140 1.30 -12.74 -5.47
C PHE A 140 0.16 -12.32 -4.53
N GLN A 141 0.09 -11.03 -4.22
CA GLN A 141 -0.89 -10.43 -3.30
C GLN A 141 -1.36 -9.09 -3.84
N GLU A 142 -2.65 -8.84 -3.73
CA GLU A 142 -3.29 -7.61 -4.20
C GLU A 142 -2.68 -6.35 -3.58
N ARG A 143 -2.38 -6.37 -2.28
CA ARG A 143 -1.81 -5.22 -1.56
C ARG A 143 -0.48 -4.71 -2.13
N PHE A 144 0.26 -5.56 -2.87
CA PHE A 144 1.50 -5.17 -3.54
C PHE A 144 1.26 -4.51 -4.92
N MET A 145 -0.01 -4.26 -5.24
CA MET A 145 -0.44 -3.59 -6.46
C MET A 145 -1.45 -2.47 -6.18
N THR A 146 -1.51 -1.99 -4.94
CA THR A 146 -2.37 -0.84 -4.60
C THR A 146 -1.99 0.36 -5.46
N ALA A 147 -2.94 0.86 -6.24
CA ALA A 147 -2.78 1.98 -7.16
C ALA A 147 -3.72 3.14 -6.82
N ASN A 148 -3.58 4.26 -7.53
CA ASN A 148 -4.42 5.45 -7.36
C ASN A 148 -4.35 6.02 -5.93
N ILE A 149 -3.18 5.94 -5.30
CA ILE A 149 -2.96 6.32 -3.91
C ILE A 149 -2.98 7.85 -3.80
N ARG A 150 -3.87 8.36 -2.95
CA ARG A 150 -4.00 9.77 -2.59
C ARG A 150 -3.05 10.16 -1.46
N SER A 151 -2.94 9.28 -0.45
CA SER A 151 -2.13 9.57 0.73
C SER A 151 -1.63 8.30 1.41
N LEU A 152 -0.52 8.45 2.16
CA LEU A 152 0.10 7.42 2.96
C LEU A 152 0.04 7.83 4.43
N ARG A 153 -0.37 6.92 5.33
CA ARG A 153 -0.41 7.15 6.78
C ARG A 153 0.38 6.07 7.51
N PHE A 154 1.30 6.48 8.36
CA PHE A 154 2.07 5.56 9.20
C PHE A 154 1.24 5.12 10.40
N VAL A 155 1.16 3.81 10.64
CA VAL A 155 0.32 3.23 11.70
C VAL A 155 1.00 2.07 12.41
N LYS A 156 0.52 1.77 13.64
CA LYS A 156 0.73 0.49 14.31
C LYS A 156 -0.45 -0.42 14.02
N LEU A 157 -0.21 -1.56 13.38
CA LEU A 157 -1.25 -2.53 12.99
C LEU A 157 -2.08 -3.00 14.17
N GLY A 158 -1.43 -3.29 15.30
CA GLY A 158 -2.12 -3.71 16.50
C GLY A 158 -3.09 -2.66 17.03
N GLU A 159 -2.73 -1.37 17.00
CA GLU A 159 -3.62 -0.28 17.40
C GLU A 159 -4.72 -0.06 16.36
N TYR A 160 -4.37 -0.09 15.08
CA TYR A 160 -5.30 0.09 13.97
C TYR A 160 -6.40 -0.97 13.95
N TYR A 161 -6.05 -2.24 14.17
CA TYR A 161 -7.00 -3.35 14.17
C TYR A 161 -7.63 -3.67 15.54
N ALA A 162 -7.16 -3.06 16.63
CA ALA A 162 -7.64 -3.36 17.99
C ALA A 162 -9.17 -3.35 18.16
N PRO A 163 -9.93 -2.42 17.53
CA PRO A 163 -11.39 -2.46 17.62
C PRO A 163 -12.00 -3.73 17.04
N LEU A 164 -11.47 -4.22 15.91
CA LEU A 164 -11.95 -5.43 15.24
C LEU A 164 -11.54 -6.69 16.03
N GLU A 165 -10.32 -6.71 16.55
CA GLU A 165 -9.80 -7.82 17.35
C GLU A 165 -10.56 -7.96 18.68
N LYS A 166 -10.97 -6.84 19.28
CA LYS A 166 -11.85 -6.86 20.46
C LYS A 166 -13.20 -7.51 20.20
N ILE A 167 -13.73 -7.39 18.97
CA ILE A 167 -14.98 -8.04 18.56
C ILE A 167 -14.78 -9.53 18.41
N ALA A 168 -13.73 -9.95 17.72
CA ALA A 168 -13.41 -11.36 17.55
C ALA A 168 -13.14 -12.04 18.91
N GLY A 169 -12.49 -11.34 19.84
CA GLY A 169 -12.16 -11.85 21.17
C GLY A 169 -11.24 -13.07 21.07
N ALA A 170 -11.43 -14.03 21.98
CA ALA A 170 -10.68 -15.29 22.01
C ALA A 170 -11.30 -16.42 21.14
N ASP A 171 -12.38 -16.14 20.42
CA ASP A 171 -13.07 -17.13 19.59
C ASP A 171 -12.25 -17.42 18.33
N LYS A 172 -11.78 -18.66 18.19
CA LYS A 172 -10.92 -19.07 17.08
C LYS A 172 -11.58 -18.94 15.70
N THR A 173 -12.91 -19.16 15.62
CA THR A 173 -13.65 -19.02 14.37
C THR A 173 -13.79 -17.58 13.98
N ALA A 174 -14.10 -16.71 14.95
CA ALA A 174 -14.19 -15.27 14.74
C ALA A 174 -12.82 -14.66 14.36
N LEU A 175 -11.73 -15.06 15.02
CA LEU A 175 -10.37 -14.64 14.68
C LEU A 175 -9.98 -15.11 13.27
N SER A 176 -10.31 -16.33 12.90
CA SER A 176 -10.10 -16.81 11.53
C SER A 176 -10.88 -15.97 10.52
N GLY A 177 -12.16 -15.69 10.80
CA GLY A 177 -13.01 -14.84 9.95
C GLY A 177 -12.48 -13.42 9.83
N LEU A 178 -12.03 -12.83 10.94
CA LEU A 178 -11.40 -11.50 10.95
C LEU A 178 -10.13 -11.47 10.08
N ASN A 179 -9.25 -12.45 10.21
CA ASN A 179 -8.01 -12.50 9.41
C ASN A 179 -8.32 -12.61 7.92
N ILE A 180 -9.26 -13.48 7.54
CA ILE A 180 -9.70 -13.59 6.15
C ILE A 180 -10.30 -12.25 5.66
N PHE A 181 -11.07 -11.57 6.50
CA PHE A 181 -11.66 -10.29 6.18
C PHE A 181 -10.60 -9.19 6.00
N LYS A 182 -9.61 -9.13 6.89
CA LYS A 182 -8.45 -8.21 6.77
C LYS A 182 -7.69 -8.42 5.47
N ASP A 183 -7.48 -9.68 5.09
CA ASP A 183 -6.64 -10.04 3.94
C ASP A 183 -7.35 -9.87 2.58
N ASN A 184 -8.70 -9.92 2.54
CA ASN A 184 -9.43 -10.03 1.26
C ASN A 184 -10.60 -9.05 1.11
N CYS A 185 -11.12 -8.46 2.18
CA CYS A 185 -12.36 -7.69 2.12
C CYS A 185 -12.18 -6.23 2.57
N LEU A 186 -11.32 -6.02 3.57
CA LEU A 186 -11.17 -4.74 4.26
C LEU A 186 -10.65 -3.62 3.36
N PHE A 187 -9.99 -3.97 2.26
CA PHE A 187 -9.53 -3.00 1.27
C PHE A 187 -10.68 -2.18 0.64
N CYS A 188 -11.87 -2.81 0.52
CA CYS A 188 -13.06 -2.20 -0.07
C CYS A 188 -14.23 -2.07 0.89
N HIS A 189 -14.31 -2.89 1.95
CA HIS A 189 -15.44 -2.97 2.87
C HIS A 189 -15.04 -2.54 4.27
N SER A 190 -15.31 -1.30 4.63
CA SER A 190 -14.97 -0.80 5.97
C SER A 190 -15.80 -1.46 7.08
N LEU A 191 -15.18 -1.59 8.25
CA LEU A 191 -15.83 -1.93 9.51
C LEU A 191 -15.42 -0.92 10.58
N MET A 192 -16.38 -0.26 11.23
CA MET A 192 -16.15 0.71 12.31
C MET A 192 -15.15 1.82 11.89
N GLY A 193 -15.19 2.25 10.64
CA GLY A 193 -14.27 3.26 10.09
C GLY A 193 -12.85 2.75 9.77
N ILE A 194 -12.62 1.43 9.87
CA ILE A 194 -11.36 0.77 9.51
C ILE A 194 -11.53 0.16 8.12
N GLY A 195 -10.55 0.35 7.25
CA GLY A 195 -10.56 -0.16 5.87
C GLY A 195 -11.13 0.82 4.85
N GLY A 196 -11.17 0.40 3.59
CA GLY A 196 -11.71 1.17 2.47
C GLY A 196 -13.23 1.16 2.42
N ASN A 197 -13.83 2.10 1.69
CA ASN A 197 -15.28 2.24 1.61
C ASN A 197 -15.83 2.08 0.19
N LYS A 198 -15.01 1.68 -0.77
CA LYS A 198 -15.42 1.45 -2.18
C LYS A 198 -16.59 0.48 -2.29
N GLY A 199 -16.63 -0.58 -1.48
CA GLY A 199 -17.70 -1.57 -1.42
C GLY A 199 -18.80 -1.25 -0.38
N GLY A 200 -18.63 -0.24 0.45
CA GLY A 200 -19.48 0.08 1.59
C GLY A 200 -19.40 -0.95 2.73
N ALA A 201 -20.04 -0.64 3.85
CA ALA A 201 -20.05 -1.50 5.03
C ALA A 201 -21.00 -2.70 4.85
N LEU A 202 -20.48 -3.94 4.92
CA LEU A 202 -21.28 -5.16 4.77
C LEU A 202 -22.39 -5.30 5.82
N PRO A 203 -22.20 -4.91 7.12
CA PRO A 203 -23.26 -4.99 8.13
C PRO A 203 -24.44 -4.04 7.91
N GLU A 204 -24.32 -3.07 6.99
CA GLU A 204 -25.43 -2.23 6.57
C GLU A 204 -26.29 -2.90 5.50
N LYS A 205 -25.72 -3.87 4.78
CA LYS A 205 -26.35 -4.58 3.64
C LYS A 205 -26.93 -5.94 4.05
N PHE A 206 -26.36 -6.58 5.07
CA PHE A 206 -26.68 -7.93 5.51
C PHE A 206 -26.80 -8.02 7.03
N ASN A 207 -27.84 -8.72 7.51
CA ASN A 207 -27.96 -9.06 8.92
C ASN A 207 -27.32 -10.43 9.20
N PHE A 208 -26.06 -10.41 9.59
CA PHE A 208 -25.27 -11.62 9.82
C PHE A 208 -25.69 -12.46 11.04
N SER A 209 -26.63 -12.00 11.87
CA SER A 209 -27.21 -12.83 12.93
C SER A 209 -28.34 -13.76 12.43
N ARG A 210 -28.73 -13.65 11.17
CA ARG A 210 -29.80 -14.45 10.54
C ARG A 210 -29.20 -15.42 9.51
N SER A 211 -29.61 -16.67 9.57
CA SER A 211 -29.10 -17.72 8.66
C SER A 211 -29.48 -17.50 7.19
N ASP A 212 -30.68 -16.96 6.92
CA ASP A 212 -31.13 -16.64 5.57
C ASP A 212 -30.33 -15.46 4.95
N GLU A 213 -29.97 -14.46 5.77
CA GLU A 213 -29.15 -13.33 5.37
C GLU A 213 -27.69 -13.76 5.11
N LEU A 214 -27.18 -14.70 5.90
CA LEU A 214 -25.86 -15.29 5.68
C LEU A 214 -25.83 -16.04 4.32
N ALA A 215 -26.87 -16.82 4.01
CA ALA A 215 -26.98 -17.49 2.71
C ALA A 215 -27.09 -16.47 1.55
N ARG A 216 -27.82 -15.36 1.76
CA ARG A 216 -27.92 -14.25 0.79
C ARG A 216 -26.54 -13.59 0.58
N PHE A 217 -25.80 -13.35 1.65
CA PHE A 217 -24.41 -12.82 1.57
C PHE A 217 -23.49 -13.75 0.77
N GLU A 218 -23.51 -15.06 1.05
CA GLU A 218 -22.68 -16.04 0.34
C GLU A 218 -23.00 -16.10 -1.15
N SER A 219 -24.30 -16.05 -1.51
CA SER A 219 -24.76 -16.00 -2.91
C SER A 219 -24.32 -14.71 -3.59
N HIS A 220 -24.52 -13.56 -2.90
CA HIS A 220 -24.16 -12.25 -3.44
C HIS A 220 -22.63 -12.14 -3.65
N PHE A 221 -21.83 -12.64 -2.71
CA PHE A 221 -20.36 -12.67 -2.85
C PHE A 221 -19.95 -13.38 -4.14
N LYS A 222 -20.45 -14.59 -4.37
CA LYS A 222 -20.13 -15.40 -5.55
C LYS A 222 -20.53 -14.73 -6.88
N SER A 223 -21.69 -14.07 -6.91
CA SER A 223 -22.15 -13.39 -8.11
C SER A 223 -21.43 -12.08 -8.38
N PHE A 224 -21.04 -11.35 -7.32
CA PHE A 224 -20.47 -10.02 -7.43
C PHE A 224 -18.95 -10.03 -7.64
N HIS A 225 -18.25 -10.96 -6.99
CA HIS A 225 -16.78 -11.08 -7.05
C HIS A 225 -16.31 -12.17 -8.02
N HIS A 226 -17.13 -12.49 -9.01
CA HIS A 226 -16.80 -13.49 -10.01
C HIS A 226 -15.67 -13.02 -10.93
N LYS A 227 -14.82 -13.96 -11.36
CA LYS A 227 -13.65 -13.74 -12.21
C LYS A 227 -13.90 -12.97 -13.52
N ASP A 228 -15.11 -13.01 -14.03
CA ASP A 228 -15.47 -12.38 -15.31
C ASP A 228 -15.91 -10.91 -15.15
N ASN A 229 -15.80 -10.35 -13.95
CA ASN A 229 -16.11 -8.94 -13.72
C ASN A 229 -14.80 -8.12 -13.67
N PRO A 230 -14.43 -7.41 -14.74
CA PRO A 230 -13.16 -6.68 -14.82
C PRO A 230 -13.06 -5.50 -13.84
N ASP A 231 -14.20 -4.96 -13.39
CA ASP A 231 -14.24 -3.83 -12.46
C ASP A 231 -14.21 -4.25 -11.00
N LYS A 232 -14.33 -5.55 -10.73
CA LYS A 232 -14.42 -6.11 -9.41
C LYS A 232 -13.39 -7.20 -9.28
N GLN A 233 -12.50 -7.00 -8.36
CA GLN A 233 -11.41 -7.93 -8.17
C GLN A 233 -11.93 -9.33 -7.90
N ASN A 234 -11.29 -10.28 -8.53
CA ASN A 234 -11.57 -11.71 -8.52
C ASN A 234 -11.25 -12.32 -7.13
N ILE A 235 -11.90 -11.78 -6.09
CA ILE A 235 -11.69 -12.17 -4.69
C ILE A 235 -12.16 -13.61 -4.44
N ASP A 236 -13.11 -14.11 -5.23
CA ASP A 236 -13.62 -15.47 -5.10
C ASP A 236 -12.55 -16.54 -5.30
N GLN A 237 -11.47 -16.24 -6.03
CA GLN A 237 -10.32 -17.15 -6.15
C GLN A 237 -9.53 -17.34 -4.84
N PHE A 238 -9.61 -16.37 -3.92
CA PHE A 238 -8.86 -16.39 -2.65
C PHE A 238 -9.71 -16.82 -1.46
N VAL A 239 -11.04 -16.76 -1.58
CA VAL A 239 -11.97 -16.99 -0.47
C VAL A 239 -12.86 -18.19 -0.73
N SER A 240 -12.52 -19.33 -0.09
CA SER A 240 -13.34 -20.55 -0.16
C SER A 240 -14.70 -20.36 0.52
N GLY A 241 -15.69 -21.20 0.20
CA GLY A 241 -16.99 -21.18 0.89
C GLY A 241 -16.88 -21.41 2.41
N LYS A 242 -15.88 -22.19 2.87
CA LYS A 242 -15.59 -22.37 4.30
C LYS A 242 -15.03 -21.07 4.90
N SER A 243 -14.14 -20.42 4.20
CA SER A 243 -13.56 -19.14 4.60
C SER A 243 -14.63 -18.06 4.70
N LEU A 244 -15.55 -18.01 3.73
CA LEU A 244 -16.66 -17.06 3.69
C LEU A 244 -17.63 -17.23 4.87
N LYS A 245 -17.90 -18.47 5.30
CA LYS A 245 -18.68 -18.75 6.51
C LYS A 245 -18.00 -18.22 7.79
N SER A 246 -16.67 -18.36 7.88
CA SER A 246 -15.93 -17.78 9.02
C SER A 246 -15.99 -16.26 9.02
N VAL A 247 -15.93 -15.62 7.84
CA VAL A 247 -16.15 -14.16 7.70
C VAL A 247 -17.55 -13.78 8.16
N GLY A 248 -18.60 -14.48 7.68
CA GLY A 248 -19.98 -14.23 8.11
C GLY A 248 -20.18 -14.41 9.61
N TYR A 249 -19.56 -15.43 10.22
CA TYR A 249 -19.58 -15.63 11.67
C TYR A 249 -18.93 -14.45 12.42
N PHE A 250 -17.76 -14.01 12.00
CA PHE A 250 -17.12 -12.83 12.57
C PHE A 250 -17.99 -11.57 12.47
N LEU A 251 -18.58 -11.31 11.28
CA LEU A 251 -19.46 -10.16 11.05
C LEU A 251 -20.74 -10.23 11.91
N GLY A 252 -21.25 -11.43 12.21
CA GLY A 252 -22.39 -11.65 13.10
C GLY A 252 -22.13 -11.15 14.52
N ARG A 253 -20.91 -11.29 15.01
CA ARG A 253 -20.53 -10.82 16.36
C ARG A 253 -20.57 -9.29 16.53
N LEU A 254 -20.58 -8.54 15.45
CA LEU A 254 -20.79 -7.08 15.49
C LEU A 254 -22.20 -6.73 16.01
N SER A 255 -23.18 -7.59 15.71
CA SER A 255 -24.58 -7.38 16.11
C SER A 255 -24.85 -7.74 17.57
N GLU A 256 -24.04 -8.62 18.17
CA GLU A 256 -24.20 -9.08 19.56
C GLU A 256 -23.68 -8.04 20.59
N LYS A 257 -22.91 -7.04 20.16
CA LYS A 257 -22.25 -6.05 21.03
C LYS A 257 -22.88 -4.65 20.94
N LYS A 258 -24.01 -4.52 20.24
CA LYS A 258 -24.87 -3.34 20.30
C LYS A 258 -25.91 -3.51 21.39
#